data_014f63a9472ec27eaa9b7b30ab5a876e
#
_entry.id   014f63a9472ec27eaa9b7b30ab5a876e
#
_cell.length_a   1.000
_cell.length_b   1.000
_cell.length_c   1.000
_cell.angle_alpha   90.00
_cell.angle_beta   90.00
_cell.angle_gamma   90.00
#
_symmetry.space_group_name_H-M   'P 1'
#
loop_
_entity.id
_entity.type
_entity.pdbx_description
1 polymer ?
#
loop_
_entity_poly.entity_id
_entity_poly.type
_entity_poly.pdbx_seq_one_letter_code
_entity_poly.pdbx_strand_id
1 'polypeptide(L)'
;MFLPFTAALALLFASGSALHDDPLTQPIPGNPDWMKPQSPLKLYGDTYFVGTGGISMVLIDTGDGLILIDAALPQTVAMTEASIRQLGFRVEDIRYILNTEAHYDHSGGLAALARESGAEVITSSIGAAALRAGRADAHDPQASSLPEQPPVPDARGIADGHVVRLGDTAVTAVFTPGHTPGSVSWTWKACEGEACVDVVFASSLNAVASGSFAYTAHPEVTAALRASIDRVEALPCDLLISAHPDNSGGDVKIAALQAGATPNPFLDRSACRAYAERARGRLQARLDREAS
;
A
#
# COMPACT_ATOMS: atom_id res chain seq x y z
N MET A 1 2.70 -55.44 39.99
CA MET A 1 2.66 -55.54 38.52
C MET A 1 1.92 -54.27 38.04
N PHE A 2 2.68 -53.20 37.86
CA PHE A 2 2.15 -51.89 37.46
C PHE A 2 2.53 -51.63 35.98
N LEU A 3 1.52 -51.50 35.13
CA LEU A 3 1.70 -51.09 33.74
C LEU A 3 1.74 -49.54 33.65
N PRO A 4 2.65 -48.93 32.91
CA PRO A 4 2.61 -47.49 32.67
C PRO A 4 1.65 -47.18 31.50
N PHE A 5 0.72 -46.26 31.73
CA PHE A 5 -0.05 -45.58 30.69
C PHE A 5 0.85 -44.57 29.95
N THR A 6 1.16 -44.85 28.73
CA THR A 6 1.77 -43.85 27.82
C THR A 6 0.64 -43.09 27.14
N ALA A 7 0.44 -41.83 27.55
CA ALA A 7 -0.39 -40.88 26.81
C ALA A 7 0.34 -40.39 25.59
N ALA A 8 -0.10 -40.78 24.40
CA ALA A 8 0.34 -40.23 23.15
C ALA A 8 -0.30 -38.85 22.94
N LEU A 9 0.51 -37.80 23.02
CA LEU A 9 0.15 -36.43 22.64
C LEU A 9 0.10 -36.34 21.13
N ALA A 10 -1.09 -36.42 20.54
CA ALA A 10 -1.30 -36.13 19.11
C ALA A 10 -1.19 -34.62 18.88
N LEU A 11 -0.08 -34.16 18.35
CA LEU A 11 0.05 -32.82 17.79
C LEU A 11 -0.81 -32.75 16.52
N LEU A 12 -1.93 -32.09 16.62
CA LEU A 12 -2.75 -31.67 15.49
C LEU A 12 -1.96 -30.58 14.69
N PHE A 13 -1.29 -31.02 13.64
CA PHE A 13 -0.89 -30.09 12.58
C PHE A 13 -2.15 -29.69 11.81
N ALA A 14 -2.80 -28.60 12.22
CA ALA A 14 -3.87 -27.99 11.46
C ALA A 14 -3.27 -27.07 10.39
N SER A 15 -3.32 -27.52 9.15
CA SER A 15 -3.89 -26.82 8.00
C SER A 15 -3.06 -25.75 7.33
N GLY A 16 -2.10 -26.16 6.49
CA GLY A 16 -1.60 -25.37 5.35
C GLY A 16 -2.53 -25.36 4.12
N SER A 17 -3.68 -26.05 4.17
CA SER A 17 -4.56 -26.23 2.99
C SER A 17 -5.71 -25.23 2.90
N ALA A 18 -6.05 -24.50 3.96
CA ALA A 18 -7.26 -23.68 3.99
C ALA A 18 -7.18 -22.36 3.17
N LEU A 19 -5.97 -21.87 2.88
CA LEU A 19 -5.81 -20.61 2.13
C LEU A 19 -5.92 -20.81 0.61
N HIS A 20 -5.73 -22.02 0.10
CA HIS A 20 -5.80 -22.29 -1.35
C HIS A 20 -7.23 -22.28 -1.92
N ASP A 21 -8.24 -22.48 -1.07
CA ASP A 21 -9.65 -22.54 -1.49
C ASP A 21 -10.44 -21.26 -1.13
N ASP A 22 -9.80 -20.27 -0.50
CA ASP A 22 -10.45 -19.03 -0.12
C ASP A 22 -10.64 -18.11 -1.36
N PRO A 23 -11.88 -17.77 -1.74
CA PRO A 23 -12.16 -16.92 -2.90
C PRO A 23 -11.55 -15.52 -2.80
N LEU A 24 -11.25 -15.04 -1.58
CA LEU A 24 -10.65 -13.72 -1.36
C LEU A 24 -9.13 -13.69 -1.58
N THR A 25 -8.48 -14.86 -1.69
CA THR A 25 -7.03 -14.97 -1.90
C THR A 25 -6.68 -15.66 -3.22
N GLN A 26 -7.67 -15.83 -4.12
CA GLN A 26 -7.42 -16.43 -5.42
C GLN A 26 -6.42 -15.60 -6.24
N PRO A 27 -5.43 -16.25 -6.88
CA PRO A 27 -4.40 -15.53 -7.61
C PRO A 27 -4.94 -14.71 -8.77
N ILE A 28 -4.53 -13.45 -8.82
CA ILE A 28 -4.72 -12.56 -9.98
C ILE A 28 -3.38 -12.45 -10.71
N PRO A 29 -3.35 -12.59 -12.06
CA PRO A 29 -2.12 -12.39 -12.83
C PRO A 29 -1.50 -11.02 -12.57
N GLY A 30 -0.20 -10.98 -12.29
CA GLY A 30 0.55 -9.76 -12.02
C GLY A 30 2.04 -9.94 -12.32
N ASN A 31 2.81 -8.87 -12.17
CA ASN A 31 4.26 -8.94 -12.31
C ASN A 31 4.84 -9.89 -11.23
N PRO A 32 5.64 -10.90 -11.61
CA PRO A 32 6.27 -11.80 -10.65
C PRO A 32 7.10 -11.10 -9.57
N ASP A 33 7.66 -9.93 -9.86
CA ASP A 33 8.43 -9.16 -8.89
C ASP A 33 7.57 -8.63 -7.74
N TRP A 34 6.29 -8.36 -7.99
CA TRP A 34 5.34 -7.93 -6.97
C TRP A 34 5.00 -9.01 -5.94
N MET A 35 5.33 -10.27 -6.24
CA MET A 35 5.08 -11.42 -5.36
C MET A 35 6.36 -11.94 -4.69
N LYS A 36 7.52 -11.30 -4.90
CA LYS A 36 8.76 -11.70 -4.25
C LYS A 36 8.66 -11.50 -2.75
N PRO A 37 9.02 -12.50 -1.94
CA PRO A 37 9.09 -12.34 -0.49
C PRO A 37 10.05 -11.21 -0.12
N GLN A 38 9.61 -10.39 0.82
CA GLN A 38 10.38 -9.30 1.41
C GLN A 38 10.25 -9.41 2.92
N SER A 39 11.38 -9.50 3.64
CA SER A 39 11.33 -9.48 5.10
C SER A 39 10.84 -8.12 5.61
N PRO A 40 9.96 -8.10 6.61
CA PRO A 40 9.52 -6.85 7.20
C PRO A 40 10.69 -6.13 7.88
N LEU A 41 10.61 -4.81 7.94
CA LEU A 41 11.66 -4.01 8.59
C LEU A 41 11.07 -2.74 9.19
N LYS A 42 11.68 -2.29 10.28
CA LYS A 42 11.37 -1.00 10.87
C LYS A 42 11.94 0.11 10.00
N LEU A 43 11.10 1.07 9.61
CA LEU A 43 11.50 2.25 8.85
C LEU A 43 11.95 3.38 9.78
N TYR A 44 11.07 3.79 10.70
CA TYR A 44 11.36 4.80 11.72
C TYR A 44 10.24 4.80 12.77
N GLY A 45 10.60 5.02 14.04
CA GLY A 45 9.60 5.04 15.12
C GLY A 45 8.77 3.77 15.12
N ASP A 46 7.46 3.94 15.09
CA ASP A 46 6.48 2.85 15.09
C ASP A 46 5.95 2.54 13.68
N THR A 47 6.75 2.83 12.67
CA THR A 47 6.42 2.63 11.24
C THR A 47 7.26 1.49 10.66
N TYR A 48 6.60 0.48 10.08
CA TYR A 48 7.21 -0.73 9.57
C TYR A 48 6.82 -0.98 8.12
N PHE A 49 7.78 -1.40 7.28
CA PHE A 49 7.52 -1.94 5.96
C PHE A 49 7.09 -3.41 6.11
N VAL A 50 5.96 -3.78 5.52
CA VAL A 50 5.41 -5.14 5.52
C VAL A 50 5.01 -5.62 4.13
N GLY A 51 5.43 -4.88 3.08
CA GLY A 51 5.12 -5.17 1.69
C GLY A 51 5.91 -6.34 1.10
N THR A 52 5.80 -6.48 -0.19
CA THR A 52 6.54 -7.46 -1.01
C THR A 52 7.72 -6.79 -1.74
N GLY A 53 8.46 -7.54 -2.54
CA GLY A 53 9.61 -7.00 -3.27
C GLY A 53 9.30 -5.91 -4.29
N GLY A 54 8.03 -5.77 -4.73
CA GLY A 54 7.64 -4.75 -5.72
C GLY A 54 6.43 -3.91 -5.32
N ILE A 55 5.78 -4.21 -4.19
CA ILE A 55 4.64 -3.46 -3.66
C ILE A 55 4.91 -3.02 -2.23
N SER A 56 4.81 -1.72 -1.99
CA SER A 56 4.93 -1.18 -0.63
C SER A 56 3.64 -1.38 0.15
N MET A 57 3.80 -1.79 1.39
CA MET A 57 2.77 -1.76 2.42
C MET A 57 3.42 -1.30 3.71
N VAL A 58 2.70 -0.53 4.50
CA VAL A 58 3.20 -0.01 5.77
C VAL A 58 2.26 -0.37 6.90
N LEU A 59 2.83 -0.84 8.00
CA LEU A 59 2.14 -1.04 9.27
C LEU A 59 2.59 0.05 10.24
N ILE A 60 1.64 0.68 10.91
CA ILE A 60 1.87 1.69 11.94
C ILE A 60 1.34 1.15 13.26
N ASP A 61 2.21 1.00 14.26
CA ASP A 61 1.81 0.70 15.63
C ASP A 61 1.45 2.01 16.35
N THR A 62 0.20 2.13 16.78
CA THR A 62 -0.31 3.36 17.40
C THR A 62 -0.40 3.25 18.94
N GLY A 63 -0.01 2.10 19.50
CA GLY A 63 -0.21 1.77 20.91
C GLY A 63 -1.63 1.31 21.25
N ASP A 64 -2.65 1.76 20.52
CA ASP A 64 -4.07 1.39 20.70
C ASP A 64 -4.59 0.45 19.60
N GLY A 65 -3.69 -0.09 18.81
CA GLY A 65 -3.95 -0.96 17.66
C GLY A 65 -3.07 -0.58 16.47
N LEU A 66 -3.37 -1.18 15.31
CA LEU A 66 -2.56 -1.05 14.11
C LEU A 66 -3.32 -0.34 13.00
N ILE A 67 -2.59 0.46 12.20
CA ILE A 67 -3.05 0.96 10.91
C ILE A 67 -2.19 0.31 9.83
N LEU A 68 -2.83 -0.31 8.84
CA LEU A 68 -2.16 -0.84 7.65
C LEU A 68 -2.42 0.09 6.47
N ILE A 69 -1.42 0.33 5.62
CA ILE A 69 -1.58 1.05 4.36
C ILE A 69 -1.32 0.07 3.21
N ASP A 70 -2.31 -0.11 2.35
CA ASP A 70 -2.43 -1.06 1.24
C ASP A 70 -2.40 -2.54 1.64
N ALA A 71 -2.67 -3.43 0.69
CA ALA A 71 -2.84 -4.86 0.92
C ALA A 71 -2.25 -5.75 -0.18
N ALA A 72 -1.55 -5.18 -1.13
CA ALA A 72 -0.96 -5.86 -2.29
C ALA A 72 -1.95 -6.78 -3.05
N LEU A 73 -1.47 -7.88 -3.65
CA LEU A 73 -2.29 -8.83 -4.41
C LEU A 73 -3.00 -9.83 -3.48
N PRO A 74 -4.14 -10.42 -3.90
CA PRO A 74 -4.86 -11.41 -3.09
C PRO A 74 -3.99 -12.57 -2.63
N GLN A 75 -3.18 -13.12 -3.52
CA GLN A 75 -2.30 -14.27 -3.25
C GLN A 75 -1.10 -13.95 -2.33
N THR A 76 -0.87 -12.67 -2.00
CA THR A 76 0.22 -12.27 -1.10
C THR A 76 -0.25 -12.08 0.35
N VAL A 77 -1.54 -12.22 0.64
CA VAL A 77 -2.12 -12.03 1.98
C VAL A 77 -1.38 -12.84 3.05
N ALA A 78 -1.11 -14.12 2.80
CA ALA A 78 -0.38 -14.97 3.75
C ALA A 78 1.05 -14.46 4.04
N MET A 79 1.73 -13.84 3.06
CA MET A 79 3.04 -13.23 3.26
C MET A 79 2.93 -11.96 4.13
N THR A 80 1.90 -11.15 3.89
CA THR A 80 1.62 -9.95 4.69
C THR A 80 1.38 -10.31 6.15
N GLU A 81 0.52 -11.29 6.40
CA GLU A 81 0.26 -11.79 7.75
C GLU A 81 1.52 -12.35 8.43
N ALA A 82 2.33 -13.11 7.68
CA ALA A 82 3.59 -13.63 8.20
C ALA A 82 4.55 -12.49 8.59
N SER A 83 4.62 -11.42 7.78
CA SER A 83 5.41 -10.22 8.06
C SER A 83 4.94 -9.51 9.33
N ILE A 84 3.62 -9.35 9.51
CA ILE A 84 3.01 -8.75 10.70
C ILE A 84 3.35 -9.58 11.95
N ARG A 85 3.18 -10.90 11.88
CA ARG A 85 3.52 -11.82 13.00
C ARG A 85 5.02 -11.85 13.30
N GLN A 86 5.89 -11.74 12.28
CA GLN A 86 7.34 -11.67 12.47
C GLN A 86 7.77 -10.42 13.26
N LEU A 87 7.04 -9.31 13.12
CA LEU A 87 7.23 -8.10 13.91
C LEU A 87 6.68 -8.21 15.35
N GLY A 88 6.02 -9.32 15.68
CA GLY A 88 5.40 -9.54 16.99
C GLY A 88 3.97 -9.02 17.12
N PHE A 89 3.37 -8.55 16.03
CA PHE A 89 2.00 -8.05 16.00
C PHE A 89 1.00 -9.14 15.59
N ARG A 90 -0.27 -8.84 15.75
CA ARG A 90 -1.39 -9.70 15.35
C ARG A 90 -2.21 -9.01 14.28
N VAL A 91 -2.70 -9.76 13.30
CA VAL A 91 -3.58 -9.24 12.22
C VAL A 91 -4.88 -8.69 12.82
N GLU A 92 -5.39 -9.33 13.86
CA GLU A 92 -6.63 -8.96 14.55
C GLU A 92 -6.52 -7.62 15.32
N ASP A 93 -5.29 -7.08 15.49
CA ASP A 93 -5.08 -5.77 16.10
C ASP A 93 -5.14 -4.61 15.08
N ILE A 94 -5.26 -4.91 13.78
CA ILE A 94 -5.48 -3.88 12.75
C ILE A 94 -6.88 -3.31 12.92
N ARG A 95 -6.98 -1.99 13.09
CA ARG A 95 -8.23 -1.25 13.23
C ARG A 95 -8.65 -0.55 11.94
N TYR A 96 -7.67 -0.07 11.19
CA TYR A 96 -7.89 0.60 9.91
C TYR A 96 -6.96 0.04 8.84
N ILE A 97 -7.50 -0.13 7.63
CA ILE A 97 -6.71 -0.37 6.43
C ILE A 97 -6.96 0.80 5.50
N LEU A 98 -5.91 1.58 5.25
CA LEU A 98 -5.95 2.75 4.37
C LEU A 98 -5.49 2.33 2.99
N ASN A 99 -6.24 2.67 1.95
CA ASN A 99 -5.86 2.29 0.59
C ASN A 99 -5.45 3.52 -0.22
N THR A 100 -4.38 3.36 -0.99
CA THR A 100 -3.86 4.42 -1.85
C THR A 100 -4.59 4.49 -3.17
N GLU A 101 -4.88 3.36 -3.79
CA GLU A 101 -5.48 3.25 -5.12
C GLU A 101 -6.18 1.92 -5.30
N ALA A 102 -7.32 1.92 -6.01
CA ALA A 102 -8.15 0.74 -6.19
C ALA A 102 -7.68 -0.15 -7.36
N HIS A 103 -6.36 -0.31 -7.52
CA HIS A 103 -5.73 -1.28 -8.41
C HIS A 103 -5.43 -2.57 -7.65
N TYR A 104 -5.62 -3.71 -8.32
CA TYR A 104 -5.56 -5.06 -7.73
C TYR A 104 -4.23 -5.39 -7.05
N ASP A 105 -3.13 -4.74 -7.45
CA ASP A 105 -1.80 -4.90 -6.87
C ASP A 105 -1.58 -4.08 -5.58
N HIS A 106 -2.50 -3.15 -5.27
CA HIS A 106 -2.52 -2.39 -4.01
C HIS A 106 -3.73 -2.75 -3.13
N SER A 107 -4.81 -3.20 -3.74
CA SER A 107 -6.09 -3.42 -3.06
C SER A 107 -6.60 -4.86 -3.09
N GLY A 108 -5.93 -5.75 -3.80
CA GLY A 108 -6.40 -7.14 -3.99
C GLY A 108 -6.52 -7.94 -2.70
N GLY A 109 -5.64 -7.71 -1.73
CA GLY A 109 -5.67 -8.37 -0.42
C GLY A 109 -6.60 -7.73 0.61
N LEU A 110 -7.21 -6.56 0.31
CA LEU A 110 -8.01 -5.79 1.27
C LEU A 110 -9.18 -6.59 1.85
N ALA A 111 -9.93 -7.29 1.00
CA ALA A 111 -11.12 -8.04 1.43
C ALA A 111 -10.77 -9.16 2.42
N ALA A 112 -9.68 -9.87 2.19
CA ALA A 112 -9.21 -10.94 3.08
C ALA A 112 -8.71 -10.36 4.40
N LEU A 113 -7.81 -9.37 4.36
CA LEU A 113 -7.26 -8.75 5.57
C LEU A 113 -8.33 -8.03 6.40
N ALA A 114 -9.29 -7.35 5.77
CA ALA A 114 -10.41 -6.73 6.48
C ALA A 114 -11.32 -7.75 7.15
N ARG A 115 -11.60 -8.89 6.50
CA ARG A 115 -12.36 -9.98 7.09
C ARG A 115 -11.66 -10.55 8.35
N GLU A 116 -10.34 -10.76 8.26
CA GLU A 116 -9.57 -11.40 9.34
C GLU A 116 -9.32 -10.48 10.52
N SER A 117 -9.09 -9.20 10.25
CA SER A 117 -8.85 -8.20 11.29
C SER A 117 -10.14 -7.59 11.86
N GLY A 118 -11.22 -7.55 11.08
CA GLY A 118 -12.38 -6.71 11.36
C GLY A 118 -12.13 -5.21 11.13
N ALA A 119 -11.03 -4.86 10.46
CA ALA A 119 -10.64 -3.47 10.22
C ALA A 119 -11.57 -2.76 9.24
N GLU A 120 -11.78 -1.46 9.48
CA GLU A 120 -12.44 -0.57 8.53
C GLU A 120 -11.50 -0.21 7.38
N VAL A 121 -11.94 -0.42 6.12
CA VAL A 121 -11.18 -0.02 4.92
C VAL A 121 -11.57 1.40 4.52
N ILE A 122 -10.57 2.28 4.38
CA ILE A 122 -10.75 3.71 4.15
C ILE A 122 -9.96 4.17 2.93
N THR A 123 -10.61 4.92 2.03
CA THR A 123 -9.98 5.57 0.87
C THR A 123 -10.84 6.77 0.42
N SER A 124 -10.54 7.38 -0.73
CA SER A 124 -11.41 8.41 -1.31
C SER A 124 -12.80 7.86 -1.66
N SER A 125 -13.80 8.75 -1.84
CA SER A 125 -15.14 8.31 -2.25
C SER A 125 -15.16 7.58 -3.59
N ILE A 126 -14.30 7.98 -4.55
CA ILE A 126 -14.14 7.29 -5.84
C ILE A 126 -13.46 5.94 -5.64
N GLY A 127 -12.36 5.90 -4.88
CA GLY A 127 -11.67 4.65 -4.53
C GLY A 127 -12.60 3.67 -3.83
N ALA A 128 -13.39 4.13 -2.84
CA ALA A 128 -14.35 3.28 -2.14
C ALA A 128 -15.45 2.73 -3.07
N ALA A 129 -15.90 3.50 -4.05
CA ALA A 129 -16.85 3.01 -5.05
C ALA A 129 -16.24 1.90 -5.92
N ALA A 130 -14.98 2.06 -6.37
CA ALA A 130 -14.23 1.05 -7.11
C ALA A 130 -13.99 -0.21 -6.29
N LEU A 131 -13.57 -0.07 -5.01
CA LEU A 131 -13.36 -1.20 -4.09
C LEU A 131 -14.66 -1.99 -3.83
N ARG A 132 -15.79 -1.30 -3.62
CA ARG A 132 -17.09 -1.97 -3.46
C ARG A 132 -17.53 -2.70 -4.72
N ALA A 133 -17.18 -2.17 -5.90
CA ALA A 133 -17.49 -2.80 -7.17
C ALA A 133 -16.52 -3.95 -7.53
N GLY A 134 -15.37 -4.09 -6.84
CA GLY A 134 -14.33 -5.07 -7.14
C GLY A 134 -13.64 -4.84 -8.48
N ARG A 135 -13.67 -3.61 -9.01
CA ARG A 135 -13.08 -3.26 -10.31
C ARG A 135 -12.70 -1.78 -10.36
N ALA A 136 -11.78 -1.44 -11.26
CA ALA A 136 -11.38 -0.06 -11.51
C ALA A 136 -12.57 0.84 -11.90
N ASP A 137 -12.47 2.14 -11.56
CA ASP A 137 -13.41 3.16 -12.04
C ASP A 137 -13.38 3.24 -13.57
N ALA A 138 -14.53 3.53 -14.19
CA ALA A 138 -14.65 3.61 -15.66
C ALA A 138 -13.80 4.73 -16.28
N HIS A 139 -13.42 5.75 -15.50
CA HIS A 139 -12.55 6.85 -15.93
C HIS A 139 -11.07 6.59 -15.61
N ASP A 140 -10.73 5.39 -15.11
CA ASP A 140 -9.34 5.02 -14.87
C ASP A 140 -8.59 4.86 -16.19
N PRO A 141 -7.40 5.46 -16.34
CA PRO A 141 -6.58 5.30 -17.55
C PRO A 141 -6.27 3.85 -17.93
N GLN A 142 -6.35 2.93 -16.98
CA GLN A 142 -6.06 1.51 -17.17
C GLN A 142 -7.31 0.60 -17.15
N ALA A 143 -8.52 1.17 -17.00
CA ALA A 143 -9.76 0.41 -16.79
C ALA A 143 -9.98 -0.76 -17.78
N SER A 144 -9.52 -0.62 -19.03
CA SER A 144 -9.74 -1.65 -20.08
C SER A 144 -8.87 -2.91 -19.93
N SER A 145 -7.84 -2.90 -19.07
CA SER A 145 -6.91 -4.03 -18.92
C SER A 145 -6.76 -4.53 -17.48
N LEU A 146 -7.27 -3.77 -16.50
CA LEU A 146 -7.19 -4.20 -15.11
C LEU A 146 -8.14 -5.37 -14.83
N PRO A 147 -7.68 -6.43 -14.17
CA PRO A 147 -8.53 -7.53 -13.73
C PRO A 147 -9.48 -7.07 -12.61
N GLU A 148 -10.59 -7.79 -12.46
CA GLU A 148 -11.42 -7.68 -11.27
C GLU A 148 -10.68 -8.24 -10.05
N GLN A 149 -11.07 -7.77 -8.86
CA GLN A 149 -10.49 -8.15 -7.58
C GLN A 149 -11.60 -8.42 -6.56
N PRO A 150 -11.32 -9.09 -5.44
CA PRO A 150 -12.30 -9.30 -4.38
C PRO A 150 -12.90 -7.97 -3.93
N PRO A 151 -14.24 -7.81 -3.97
CA PRO A 151 -14.89 -6.57 -3.56
C PRO A 151 -14.79 -6.35 -2.05
N VAL A 152 -14.76 -5.07 -1.65
CA VAL A 152 -14.80 -4.62 -0.25
C VAL A 152 -16.11 -3.85 -0.04
N PRO A 153 -17.23 -4.52 0.29
CA PRO A 153 -18.57 -3.91 0.31
C PRO A 153 -18.69 -2.73 1.25
N ASP A 154 -17.99 -2.77 2.40
CA ASP A 154 -18.06 -1.77 3.46
C ASP A 154 -16.94 -0.71 3.37
N ALA A 155 -16.22 -0.62 2.23
CA ALA A 155 -15.19 0.40 2.05
C ALA A 155 -15.76 1.81 2.25
N ARG A 156 -15.14 2.58 3.15
CA ARG A 156 -15.55 3.93 3.51
C ARG A 156 -14.84 4.97 2.66
N GLY A 157 -15.64 5.83 2.02
CA GLY A 157 -15.14 7.01 1.32
C GLY A 157 -14.98 8.21 2.24
N ILE A 158 -13.87 8.92 2.10
CA ILE A 158 -13.55 10.14 2.86
C ILE A 158 -13.30 11.32 1.92
N ALA A 159 -13.24 12.52 2.50
CA ALA A 159 -12.83 13.75 1.81
C ALA A 159 -11.31 13.96 1.89
N ASP A 160 -10.79 14.80 0.99
CA ASP A 160 -9.41 15.28 1.04
C ASP A 160 -9.13 16.03 2.37
N GLY A 161 -7.96 15.80 2.95
CA GLY A 161 -7.59 16.35 4.26
C GLY A 161 -8.23 15.63 5.46
N HIS A 162 -9.00 14.56 5.24
CA HIS A 162 -9.55 13.77 6.35
C HIS A 162 -8.42 13.16 7.20
N VAL A 163 -8.60 13.16 8.52
CA VAL A 163 -7.62 12.61 9.47
C VAL A 163 -8.19 11.38 10.15
N VAL A 164 -7.56 10.25 9.91
CA VAL A 164 -7.79 9.00 10.65
C VAL A 164 -6.95 9.03 11.91
N ARG A 165 -7.57 8.83 13.07
CA ARG A 165 -6.91 8.83 14.38
C ARG A 165 -7.06 7.48 15.06
N LEU A 166 -5.94 6.99 15.61
CA LEU A 166 -5.91 5.81 16.46
C LEU A 166 -4.75 5.99 17.46
N GLY A 167 -5.04 5.87 18.75
CA GLY A 167 -4.08 6.23 19.78
C GLY A 167 -3.56 7.67 19.58
N ASP A 168 -2.25 7.83 19.69
CA ASP A 168 -1.59 9.12 19.48
C ASP A 168 -1.27 9.42 18.00
N THR A 169 -1.58 8.48 17.10
CA THR A 169 -1.27 8.61 15.68
C THR A 169 -2.43 9.29 14.91
N ALA A 170 -2.06 10.23 14.06
CA ALA A 170 -2.97 10.92 13.16
C ALA A 170 -2.47 10.80 11.71
N VAL A 171 -3.18 10.04 10.88
CA VAL A 171 -2.86 9.84 9.46
C VAL A 171 -3.79 10.68 8.61
N THR A 172 -3.22 11.58 7.81
CA THR A 172 -3.97 12.54 6.98
C THR A 172 -4.03 12.06 5.53
N ALA A 173 -5.22 12.06 4.96
CA ALA A 173 -5.44 11.80 3.54
C ALA A 173 -5.07 13.02 2.68
N VAL A 174 -4.27 12.79 1.66
CA VAL A 174 -3.89 13.77 0.65
C VAL A 174 -4.29 13.22 -0.71
N PHE A 175 -5.33 13.77 -1.33
CA PHE A 175 -5.79 13.28 -2.62
C PHE A 175 -4.78 13.58 -3.72
N THR A 176 -4.42 12.54 -4.47
CA THR A 176 -3.42 12.58 -5.54
C THR A 176 -3.93 11.87 -6.80
N PRO A 177 -5.08 12.33 -7.38
CA PRO A 177 -5.68 11.72 -8.56
C PRO A 177 -4.83 11.87 -9.81
N GLY A 178 -5.04 10.98 -10.78
CA GLY A 178 -4.42 11.03 -12.12
C GLY A 178 -3.82 9.71 -12.57
N HIS A 179 -3.23 8.92 -11.68
CA HIS A 179 -2.93 7.52 -11.93
C HIS A 179 -4.21 6.68 -11.85
N THR A 180 -4.98 6.88 -10.80
CA THR A 180 -6.40 6.54 -10.73
C THR A 180 -7.20 7.81 -10.38
N PRO A 181 -8.51 7.86 -10.69
CA PRO A 181 -9.36 8.99 -10.27
C PRO A 181 -9.49 9.12 -8.76
N GLY A 182 -9.31 8.02 -8.04
CA GLY A 182 -9.51 7.92 -6.60
C GLY A 182 -8.24 7.87 -5.74
N SER A 183 -7.05 8.10 -6.32
CA SER A 183 -5.77 7.95 -5.62
C SER A 183 -5.63 8.87 -4.40
N VAL A 184 -5.11 8.30 -3.31
CA VAL A 184 -4.85 8.98 -2.02
C VAL A 184 -3.43 8.68 -1.57
N SER A 185 -2.64 9.71 -1.31
CA SER A 185 -1.41 9.62 -0.53
C SER A 185 -1.73 9.84 0.95
N TRP A 186 -0.92 9.29 1.84
CA TRP A 186 -1.12 9.36 3.28
C TRP A 186 0.08 9.99 3.97
N THR A 187 -0.16 10.84 4.96
CA THR A 187 0.91 11.51 5.71
C THR A 187 0.69 11.40 7.20
N TRP A 188 1.78 11.22 7.96
CA TRP A 188 1.76 11.20 9.42
C TRP A 188 3.11 11.59 9.99
N LYS A 189 3.19 11.74 11.31
CA LYS A 189 4.45 11.86 12.03
C LYS A 189 4.82 10.52 12.67
N ALA A 190 6.04 10.07 12.43
CA ALA A 190 6.64 8.94 13.16
C ALA A 190 7.69 9.49 14.13
N CYS A 191 7.74 8.97 15.37
CA CYS A 191 8.59 9.51 16.41
C CYS A 191 9.46 8.43 17.08
N GLU A 192 10.70 8.78 17.41
CA GLU A 192 11.59 8.03 18.30
C GLU A 192 11.91 8.93 19.50
N GLY A 193 11.20 8.73 20.62
CA GLY A 193 11.20 9.67 21.75
C GLY A 193 10.68 11.04 21.30
N GLU A 194 11.49 12.09 21.51
CA GLU A 194 11.13 13.47 21.12
C GLU A 194 11.46 13.79 19.63
N ALA A 195 12.21 12.91 18.95
CA ALA A 195 12.59 13.12 17.57
C ALA A 195 11.48 12.58 16.64
N CYS A 196 10.80 13.48 15.96
CA CYS A 196 9.73 13.13 15.00
C CYS A 196 10.12 13.52 13.58
N VAL A 197 9.64 12.72 12.60
CA VAL A 197 9.81 12.93 11.18
C VAL A 197 8.46 12.96 10.47
N ASP A 198 8.37 13.75 9.41
CA ASP A 198 7.20 13.76 8.52
C ASP A 198 7.32 12.63 7.51
N VAL A 199 6.37 11.69 7.56
CA VAL A 199 6.31 10.52 6.68
C VAL A 199 5.25 10.74 5.61
N VAL A 200 5.61 10.40 4.37
CA VAL A 200 4.70 10.39 3.22
C VAL A 200 4.65 8.98 2.63
N PHE A 201 3.49 8.38 2.59
CA PHE A 201 3.20 7.24 1.73
C PHE A 201 2.49 7.77 0.47
N ALA A 202 3.24 7.89 -0.62
CA ALA A 202 2.70 8.41 -1.87
C ALA A 202 2.07 7.31 -2.70
N SER A 203 0.83 7.54 -3.17
CA SER A 203 0.23 6.72 -4.23
C SER A 203 1.05 6.80 -5.51
N SER A 204 0.74 5.97 -6.49
CA SER A 204 1.40 6.00 -7.78
C SER A 204 1.19 7.35 -8.49
N LEU A 205 2.30 7.95 -8.95
CA LEU A 205 2.31 9.17 -9.78
C LEU A 205 2.75 8.84 -11.22
N ASN A 206 2.35 7.69 -11.72
CA ASN A 206 2.76 7.16 -13.02
C ASN A 206 1.69 7.39 -14.07
N ALA A 207 2.07 7.89 -15.25
CA ALA A 207 1.21 8.03 -16.41
C ALA A 207 1.12 6.69 -17.18
N VAL A 208 0.53 5.67 -16.55
CA VAL A 208 0.25 4.36 -17.18
C VAL A 208 -1.18 4.37 -17.71
N ALA A 209 -1.35 3.81 -18.90
CA ALA A 209 -2.65 3.69 -19.52
C ALA A 209 -2.74 2.42 -20.37
N SER A 210 -3.95 1.95 -20.63
CA SER A 210 -4.23 0.77 -21.44
C SER A 210 -5.27 1.04 -22.54
N GLY A 211 -5.34 0.13 -23.51
CA GLY A 211 -6.27 0.25 -24.62
C GLY A 211 -6.04 1.51 -25.43
N SER A 212 -7.10 2.25 -25.68
CA SER A 212 -7.10 3.50 -26.46
C SER A 212 -6.96 4.76 -25.62
N PHE A 213 -6.74 4.65 -24.32
CA PHE A 213 -6.58 5.84 -23.47
C PHE A 213 -5.26 6.55 -23.77
N ALA A 214 -5.35 7.86 -24.04
CA ALA A 214 -4.20 8.72 -24.24
C ALA A 214 -4.31 9.94 -23.33
N TYR A 215 -3.24 10.24 -22.57
CA TYR A 215 -3.18 11.42 -21.70
C TYR A 215 -3.28 12.73 -22.47
N THR A 216 -2.80 12.75 -23.74
CA THR A 216 -2.94 13.90 -24.64
C THR A 216 -4.39 14.17 -25.05
N ALA A 217 -5.24 13.15 -25.09
CA ALA A 217 -6.67 13.27 -25.38
C ALA A 217 -7.53 13.55 -24.12
N HIS A 218 -6.92 13.44 -22.91
CA HIS A 218 -7.60 13.64 -21.61
C HIS A 218 -6.86 14.71 -20.80
N PRO A 219 -6.97 16.01 -21.20
CA PRO A 219 -6.24 17.10 -20.56
C PRO A 219 -6.61 17.28 -19.08
N GLU A 220 -7.81 16.94 -18.67
CA GLU A 220 -8.27 16.97 -17.28
C GLU A 220 -7.54 15.96 -16.40
N VAL A 221 -7.32 14.73 -16.88
CA VAL A 221 -6.58 13.68 -16.17
C VAL A 221 -5.09 14.05 -16.10
N THR A 222 -4.55 14.56 -17.21
CA THR A 222 -3.16 15.05 -17.28
C THR A 222 -2.94 16.20 -16.30
N ALA A 223 -3.87 17.15 -16.23
CA ALA A 223 -3.80 18.27 -15.28
C ALA A 223 -3.92 17.79 -13.82
N ALA A 224 -4.80 16.83 -13.54
CA ALA A 224 -4.94 16.24 -12.21
C ALA A 224 -3.64 15.53 -11.78
N LEU A 225 -3.01 14.74 -12.67
CA LEU A 225 -1.73 14.08 -12.37
C LEU A 225 -0.59 15.09 -12.14
N ARG A 226 -0.53 16.18 -12.93
CA ARG A 226 0.44 17.28 -12.70
C ARG A 226 0.24 17.92 -11.32
N ALA A 227 -1.00 18.27 -10.99
CA ALA A 227 -1.33 18.86 -9.70
C ALA A 227 -1.00 17.92 -8.53
N SER A 228 -1.20 16.61 -8.69
CA SER A 228 -0.86 15.59 -7.70
C SER A 228 0.66 15.47 -7.50
N ILE A 229 1.43 15.52 -8.60
CA ILE A 229 2.90 15.55 -8.55
C ILE A 229 3.39 16.79 -7.77
N ASP A 230 2.86 17.98 -8.10
CA ASP A 230 3.22 19.23 -7.43
C ASP A 230 2.81 19.21 -5.95
N ARG A 231 1.67 18.59 -5.65
CA ARG A 231 1.19 18.44 -4.29
C ARG A 231 2.11 17.57 -3.44
N VAL A 232 2.54 16.40 -3.95
CA VAL A 232 3.47 15.52 -3.23
C VAL A 232 4.82 16.19 -3.03
N GLU A 233 5.32 16.94 -4.03
CA GLU A 233 6.57 17.71 -3.91
C GLU A 233 6.53 18.73 -2.77
N ALA A 234 5.38 19.35 -2.54
CA ALA A 234 5.19 20.42 -1.55
C ALA A 234 4.92 19.91 -0.12
N LEU A 235 4.73 18.59 0.08
CA LEU A 235 4.48 18.05 1.41
C LEU A 235 5.69 18.17 2.33
N PRO A 236 5.51 18.41 3.64
CA PRO A 236 6.53 18.09 4.64
C PRO A 236 6.92 16.63 4.49
N CYS A 237 8.22 16.35 4.28
CA CYS A 237 8.68 15.01 3.90
C CYS A 237 10.11 14.80 4.33
N ASP A 238 10.28 14.09 5.43
CA ASP A 238 11.57 13.60 5.90
C ASP A 238 11.81 12.15 5.48
N LEU A 239 10.70 11.38 5.25
CA LEU A 239 10.70 9.98 4.84
C LEU A 239 9.62 9.74 3.80
N LEU A 240 10.00 9.23 2.63
CA LEU A 240 9.07 8.85 1.56
C LEU A 240 9.01 7.33 1.39
N ILE A 241 7.79 6.82 1.28
CA ILE A 241 7.46 5.50 0.74
C ILE A 241 6.59 5.73 -0.49
N SER A 242 6.90 5.16 -1.65
CA SER A 242 6.01 5.15 -2.82
C SER A 242 5.32 3.80 -2.94
N ALA A 243 4.12 3.77 -3.49
CA ALA A 243 3.30 2.56 -3.64
C ALA A 243 4.08 1.40 -4.31
N HIS A 244 4.93 1.70 -5.30
CA HIS A 244 5.96 0.79 -5.81
C HIS A 244 7.35 1.29 -5.37
N PRO A 245 8.13 0.47 -4.63
CA PRO A 245 9.42 0.91 -4.07
C PRO A 245 10.41 1.42 -5.14
N ASP A 246 10.50 0.75 -6.29
CA ASP A 246 11.39 1.09 -7.39
C ASP A 246 11.14 2.49 -7.99
N ASN A 247 9.91 2.97 -7.92
CA ASN A 247 9.52 4.28 -8.44
C ASN A 247 10.21 5.45 -7.72
N SER A 248 10.59 5.25 -6.45
CA SER A 248 11.28 6.27 -5.63
C SER A 248 12.72 5.88 -5.27
N GLY A 249 13.19 4.68 -5.66
CA GLY A 249 14.45 4.09 -5.20
C GLY A 249 14.31 3.48 -3.79
N GLY A 250 13.09 3.20 -3.36
CA GLY A 250 12.79 2.56 -2.10
C GLY A 250 13.32 1.13 -2.01
N ASP A 251 13.35 0.40 -3.11
CA ASP A 251 13.96 -0.92 -3.24
C ASP A 251 15.44 -0.94 -2.82
N VAL A 252 16.21 0.05 -3.29
CA VAL A 252 17.62 0.22 -2.90
C VAL A 252 17.73 0.60 -1.43
N LYS A 253 16.85 1.49 -0.92
CA LYS A 253 16.80 1.89 0.48
C LYS A 253 16.43 0.73 1.41
N ILE A 254 15.47 -0.12 1.02
CA ILE A 254 15.10 -1.35 1.73
C ILE A 254 16.31 -2.27 1.84
N ALA A 255 16.98 -2.58 0.73
CA ALA A 255 18.15 -3.45 0.71
C ALA A 255 19.30 -2.88 1.58
N ALA A 256 19.55 -1.58 1.51
CA ALA A 256 20.56 -0.93 2.33
C ALA A 256 20.23 -0.99 3.84
N LEU A 257 18.97 -0.73 4.22
CA LEU A 257 18.53 -0.78 5.61
C LEU A 257 18.61 -2.21 6.16
N GLN A 258 18.23 -3.22 5.37
CA GLN A 258 18.40 -4.62 5.74
C GLN A 258 19.86 -5.04 5.92
N ALA A 259 20.77 -4.41 5.17
CA ALA A 259 22.22 -4.60 5.32
C ALA A 259 22.82 -3.82 6.50
N GLY A 260 21.99 -3.11 7.29
CA GLY A 260 22.42 -2.37 8.47
C GLY A 260 23.00 -0.98 8.16
N ALA A 261 22.61 -0.38 7.03
CA ALA A 261 23.10 0.96 6.67
C ALA A 261 22.78 2.02 7.74
N THR A 262 23.78 2.82 8.04
CA THR A 262 23.67 3.99 8.92
C THR A 262 24.39 5.16 8.24
N PRO A 263 23.80 6.36 8.21
CA PRO A 263 22.45 6.70 8.73
C PRO A 263 21.34 5.98 7.98
N ASN A 264 20.11 5.98 8.54
CA ASN A 264 18.95 5.37 7.91
C ASN A 264 18.70 5.96 6.52
N PRO A 265 18.74 5.14 5.43
CA PRO A 265 18.65 5.64 4.06
C PRO A 265 17.26 6.19 3.69
N PHE A 266 16.23 5.90 4.48
CA PHE A 266 14.90 6.47 4.28
C PHE A 266 14.79 7.92 4.78
N LEU A 267 15.64 8.36 5.71
CA LEU A 267 15.67 9.75 6.20
C LEU A 267 16.33 10.65 5.14
N ASP A 268 15.50 11.20 4.26
CA ASP A 268 15.94 11.98 3.09
C ASP A 268 14.91 13.06 2.77
N ARG A 269 15.15 14.28 3.22
CA ARG A 269 14.30 15.46 3.00
C ARG A 269 14.13 15.86 1.55
N SER A 270 14.91 15.29 0.65
CA SER A 270 14.77 15.52 -0.79
C SER A 270 13.91 14.48 -1.49
N ALA A 271 13.50 13.40 -0.80
CA ALA A 271 12.91 12.22 -1.40
C ALA A 271 11.58 12.52 -2.14
N CYS A 272 10.68 13.32 -1.53
CA CYS A 272 9.42 13.69 -2.18
C CYS A 272 9.66 14.54 -3.44
N ARG A 273 10.58 15.49 -3.40
CA ARG A 273 10.97 16.29 -4.57
C ARG A 273 11.57 15.41 -5.67
N ALA A 274 12.51 14.53 -5.32
CA ALA A 274 13.12 13.63 -6.29
C ALA A 274 12.12 12.64 -6.91
N TYR A 275 11.12 12.19 -6.14
CA TYR A 275 10.03 11.36 -6.66
C TYR A 275 9.13 12.14 -7.63
N ALA A 276 8.76 13.37 -7.27
CA ALA A 276 7.97 14.27 -8.11
C ALA A 276 8.69 14.63 -9.43
N GLU A 277 9.98 14.92 -9.38
CA GLU A 277 10.80 15.17 -10.57
C GLU A 277 10.81 13.96 -11.53
N ARG A 278 11.00 12.74 -11.00
CA ARG A 278 10.91 11.50 -11.79
C ARG A 278 9.52 11.30 -12.39
N ALA A 279 8.47 11.57 -11.62
CA ALA A 279 7.09 11.46 -12.08
C ALA A 279 6.78 12.45 -13.22
N ARG A 280 7.24 13.71 -13.11
CA ARG A 280 7.11 14.70 -14.20
C ARG A 280 7.84 14.25 -15.47
N GLY A 281 9.04 13.71 -15.33
CA GLY A 281 9.80 13.17 -16.47
C GLY A 281 9.07 12.03 -17.17
N ARG A 282 8.48 11.08 -16.38
CA ARG A 282 7.69 9.98 -16.94
C ARG A 282 6.42 10.47 -17.64
N LEU A 283 5.72 11.43 -17.04
CA LEU A 283 4.52 12.03 -17.65
C LEU A 283 4.89 12.75 -18.95
N GLN A 284 5.94 13.57 -18.98
CA GLN A 284 6.36 14.26 -20.19
C GLN A 284 6.76 13.28 -21.31
N ALA A 285 7.55 12.27 -20.97
CA ALA A 285 7.91 11.22 -21.91
C ALA A 285 6.70 10.43 -22.45
N ARG A 286 5.63 10.28 -21.65
CA ARG A 286 4.37 9.69 -22.10
C ARG A 286 3.66 10.59 -23.11
N LEU A 287 3.52 11.88 -22.80
CA LEU A 287 2.86 12.86 -23.68
C LEU A 287 3.62 13.01 -25.01
N ASP A 288 4.95 13.02 -25.00
CA ASP A 288 5.77 13.11 -26.20
C ASP A 288 5.56 11.88 -27.12
N ARG A 289 5.48 10.68 -26.53
CA ARG A 289 5.18 9.45 -27.31
C ARG A 289 3.78 9.41 -27.89
N GLU A 290 2.81 10.01 -27.22
CA GLU A 290 1.42 10.04 -27.71
C GLU A 290 1.22 11.12 -28.78
N ALA A 291 2.10 12.12 -28.86
CA ALA A 291 2.06 13.20 -29.86
C ALA A 291 2.83 12.84 -31.14
N SER A 292 3.61 11.76 -31.16
CA SER A 292 4.42 11.30 -32.31
C SER A 292 3.65 10.31 -33.17
#